data_aa39b17a216e7e6e614d6cca4c627f7e
#
_entry.id   aa39b17a216e7e6e614d6cca4c627f7e
#
_cell.length_a   1.000
_cell.length_b   1.000
_cell.length_c   1.000
_cell.angle_alpha   90.00
_cell.angle_beta   90.00
_cell.angle_gamma   90.00
#
_symmetry.space_group_name_H-M   'P 1'
#
loop_
_entity.id
_entity.type
_entity.pdbx_description
1 polymer ?
#
loop_
_entity_poly.entity_id
_entity_poly.type
_entity_poly.pdbx_seq_one_letter_code
_entity_poly.pdbx_strand_id
1 'polypeptide(L)'
;MVKWDAARNPSVPGDPLTATYRQPGVVLTDRHFTVPLDHDDPAGETIELYAREVVASDKAQANLPWLVYLQGGPGFGANRFVGRQSWLGRALKEYRVLLLDQRGTGHSTPANRQTLPLRGGPAQQADYLAHFRADAIVRDCEAIRAQVTGGARWTVLGQSFGGFCTVNYLSTAPEGLTAAVITGGLPSLDAHADDIYRAAYPRIERKVAAHYARYPQDVERARRIADHLLANDVVLPNGYRFTAEAFQSLGILLGGSEGSHRLHYLLEHAFVRTPQGAALSDAFQEEAQNLLSYAGHPLYALVHEAIYGQDDRPTDWSAERVRAEFPQFDAAKTLAGDGPLLFTGESIHPWMFDCDPALRPLRETAELLAARTDWTPLYDSARLAANEVPVAAAVYHDDMYVDTAHSLATARAVRGLRTWVTDEFEHDGVRAGGPRVLDRLLALTRDEA
;
A
#
# COMPACT_ATOMS: atom_id res chain seq x y z
N MET A 1 -21.25 14.93 -19.57
CA MET A 1 -20.06 14.06 -19.44
C MET A 1 -18.91 14.77 -20.14
N VAL A 2 -17.99 15.37 -19.38
CA VAL A 2 -16.77 15.98 -19.97
C VAL A 2 -15.81 14.82 -20.21
N LYS A 3 -15.57 14.48 -21.48
CA LYS A 3 -14.52 13.52 -21.80
C LYS A 3 -13.20 14.11 -21.36
N TRP A 4 -12.49 13.42 -20.51
CA TRP A 4 -11.11 13.75 -20.18
C TRP A 4 -10.28 13.55 -21.45
N ASP A 5 -9.88 14.63 -22.07
CA ASP A 5 -8.99 14.60 -23.23
C ASP A 5 -7.57 14.86 -22.72
N ALA A 6 -6.73 13.82 -22.70
CA ALA A 6 -5.34 13.93 -22.31
C ALA A 6 -4.58 15.02 -23.10
N ALA A 7 -4.99 15.26 -24.36
CA ALA A 7 -4.47 16.35 -25.18
C ALA A 7 -4.89 17.76 -24.69
N ARG A 8 -5.84 17.85 -23.76
CA ARG A 8 -6.33 19.12 -23.18
C ARG A 8 -5.95 19.32 -21.73
N ASN A 9 -5.16 18.40 -21.15
CA ASN A 9 -4.56 18.69 -19.86
C ASN A 9 -3.45 19.72 -20.10
N PRO A 10 -3.64 21.02 -19.78
CA PRO A 10 -2.56 21.96 -19.92
C PRO A 10 -1.45 21.49 -19.00
N SER A 11 -0.34 21.03 -19.57
CA SER A 11 0.92 20.90 -18.83
C SER A 11 1.08 22.16 -18.01
N VAL A 12 1.35 22.03 -16.72
CA VAL A 12 1.71 23.20 -15.89
C VAL A 12 2.79 23.94 -16.67
N PRO A 13 2.61 25.24 -17.01
CA PRO A 13 3.55 25.94 -17.85
C PRO A 13 4.95 25.84 -17.24
N GLY A 14 5.88 25.19 -17.94
CA GLY A 14 7.26 25.02 -17.51
C GLY A 14 7.64 23.61 -17.02
N ASP A 15 6.71 22.63 -17.00
CA ASP A 15 7.07 21.24 -16.69
C ASP A 15 7.36 20.48 -18.00
N PRO A 16 8.64 20.21 -18.35
CA PRO A 16 8.95 19.44 -19.53
C PRO A 16 8.48 18.00 -19.35
N LEU A 17 7.66 17.48 -20.26
CA LEU A 17 7.14 16.11 -20.25
C LEU A 17 8.21 15.01 -20.10
N THR A 18 9.49 15.36 -20.34
CA THR A 18 10.64 14.49 -20.08
C THR A 18 11.79 15.36 -19.57
N ALA A 19 12.11 15.21 -18.30
CA ALA A 19 13.25 15.90 -17.69
C ALA A 19 14.34 14.88 -17.31
N THR A 20 15.59 15.20 -17.62
CA THR A 20 16.75 14.42 -17.16
C THR A 20 17.61 15.30 -16.26
N TYR A 21 17.91 14.80 -15.07
CA TYR A 21 18.72 15.53 -14.08
C TYR A 21 19.59 14.57 -13.27
N ARG A 22 20.48 15.11 -12.44
CA ARG A 22 21.44 14.35 -11.67
C ARG A 22 21.27 14.57 -10.17
N GLN A 23 21.47 13.50 -9.43
CA GLN A 23 21.69 13.52 -7.99
C GLN A 23 23.00 12.77 -7.67
N PRO A 24 23.51 12.82 -6.43
CA PRO A 24 24.76 12.13 -6.09
C PRO A 24 24.74 10.64 -6.51
N GLY A 25 25.59 10.31 -7.49
CA GLY A 25 25.78 8.95 -7.99
C GLY A 25 24.72 8.41 -8.95
N VAL A 26 23.68 9.18 -9.30
CA VAL A 26 22.58 8.72 -10.18
C VAL A 26 22.21 9.76 -11.25
N VAL A 27 21.70 9.27 -12.36
CA VAL A 27 20.97 10.03 -13.37
C VAL A 27 19.52 9.62 -13.30
N LEU A 28 18.61 10.59 -13.28
CA LEU A 28 17.18 10.41 -13.23
C LEU A 28 16.55 10.94 -14.52
N THR A 29 15.60 10.21 -15.08
CA THR A 29 14.84 10.64 -16.25
C THR A 29 13.35 10.43 -15.96
N ASP A 30 12.58 11.49 -16.02
CA ASP A 30 11.14 11.44 -15.89
C ASP A 30 10.53 10.96 -17.21
N ARG A 31 9.57 10.04 -17.13
CA ARG A 31 8.92 9.43 -18.28
C ARG A 31 7.41 9.48 -18.11
N HIS A 32 6.72 9.77 -19.19
CA HIS A 32 5.28 9.77 -19.26
C HIS A 32 4.78 8.78 -20.30
N PHE A 33 3.66 8.13 -20.01
CA PHE A 33 3.08 7.10 -20.87
C PHE A 33 1.57 7.30 -20.92
N THR A 34 0.99 7.31 -22.11
CA THR A 34 -0.45 7.29 -22.30
C THR A 34 -0.89 5.84 -22.40
N VAL A 35 -1.84 5.44 -21.55
CA VAL A 35 -2.42 4.08 -21.56
C VAL A 35 -3.95 4.14 -21.53
N PRO A 36 -4.67 3.11 -21.97
CA PRO A 36 -6.12 3.05 -21.80
C PRO A 36 -6.51 3.06 -20.31
N LEU A 37 -7.60 3.74 -19.96
CA LEU A 37 -8.25 3.57 -18.67
C LEU A 37 -8.75 2.13 -18.52
N ASP A 38 -9.51 1.67 -19.51
CA ASP A 38 -9.94 0.29 -19.66
C ASP A 38 -9.13 -0.38 -20.77
N HIS A 39 -8.32 -1.37 -20.43
CA HIS A 39 -7.52 -2.11 -21.39
C HIS A 39 -8.36 -3.04 -22.28
N ASP A 40 -9.63 -3.30 -21.96
CA ASP A 40 -10.55 -4.05 -22.80
C ASP A 40 -11.27 -3.15 -23.82
N ASP A 41 -11.21 -1.81 -23.62
CA ASP A 41 -11.61 -0.78 -24.60
C ASP A 41 -10.42 0.16 -24.92
N PRO A 42 -9.40 -0.30 -25.67
CA PRO A 42 -8.20 0.49 -25.94
C PRO A 42 -8.44 1.73 -26.81
N ALA A 43 -9.61 1.85 -27.45
CA ALA A 43 -10.02 3.03 -28.22
C ALA A 43 -10.81 4.04 -27.36
N GLY A 44 -11.09 3.70 -26.11
CA GLY A 44 -11.84 4.51 -25.15
C GLY A 44 -11.03 5.63 -24.51
N GLU A 45 -11.35 5.89 -23.26
CA GLU A 45 -10.63 6.92 -22.46
C GLU A 45 -9.20 6.47 -22.17
N THR A 46 -8.27 7.44 -22.17
CA THR A 46 -6.87 7.21 -21.79
C THR A 46 -6.51 7.98 -20.52
N ILE A 47 -5.51 7.49 -19.81
CA ILE A 47 -4.88 8.15 -18.65
C ILE A 47 -3.38 8.28 -18.88
N GLU A 48 -2.77 9.25 -18.20
CA GLU A 48 -1.32 9.43 -18.20
C GLU A 48 -0.71 8.72 -16.99
N LEU A 49 0.35 7.98 -17.24
CA LEU A 49 1.18 7.37 -16.21
C LEU A 49 2.56 8.02 -16.18
N TYR A 50 3.09 8.14 -15.00
CA TYR A 50 4.42 8.64 -14.75
C TYR A 50 5.32 7.56 -14.18
N ALA A 51 6.55 7.50 -14.66
CA ALA A 51 7.59 6.71 -14.03
C ALA A 51 8.92 7.45 -14.03
N ARG A 52 9.71 7.22 -12.99
CA ARG A 52 11.07 7.74 -12.90
C ARG A 52 12.07 6.64 -13.19
N GLU A 53 12.78 6.79 -14.29
CA GLU A 53 13.96 5.98 -14.57
C GLU A 53 15.13 6.46 -13.71
N VAL A 54 15.82 5.52 -13.08
CA VAL A 54 17.04 5.77 -12.29
C VAL A 54 18.12 4.85 -12.78
N VAL A 55 19.30 5.42 -13.04
CA VAL A 55 20.51 4.66 -13.42
C VAL A 55 21.73 5.20 -12.70
N ALA A 56 22.68 4.33 -12.37
CA ALA A 56 23.95 4.76 -11.80
C ALA A 56 24.70 5.67 -12.78
N SER A 57 25.28 6.79 -12.30
CA SER A 57 25.91 7.79 -13.16
C SER A 57 27.05 7.23 -14.01
N ASP A 58 27.81 6.28 -13.46
CA ASP A 58 28.91 5.57 -14.13
C ASP A 58 28.40 4.55 -15.16
N LYS A 59 27.11 4.23 -15.18
CA LYS A 59 26.48 3.27 -16.07
C LYS A 59 25.37 3.88 -16.94
N ALA A 60 25.27 5.22 -16.99
CA ALA A 60 24.17 5.91 -17.67
C ALA A 60 24.05 5.53 -19.16
N GLN A 61 25.17 5.22 -19.81
CA GLN A 61 25.23 4.80 -21.22
C GLN A 61 25.29 3.28 -21.41
N ALA A 62 25.31 2.49 -20.34
CA ALA A 62 25.37 1.04 -20.43
C ALA A 62 23.98 0.46 -20.81
N ASN A 63 24.01 -0.59 -21.62
CA ASN A 63 22.81 -1.38 -21.90
C ASN A 63 22.54 -2.34 -20.73
N LEU A 64 21.85 -1.85 -19.71
CA LEU A 64 21.49 -2.61 -18.51
C LEU A 64 20.10 -3.23 -18.66
N PRO A 65 19.85 -4.42 -18.07
CA PRO A 65 18.49 -4.94 -17.93
C PRO A 65 17.64 -4.00 -17.09
N TRP A 66 16.32 -4.02 -17.33
CA TRP A 66 15.37 -3.20 -16.60
C TRP A 66 14.83 -3.93 -15.37
N LEU A 67 14.62 -3.17 -14.31
CA LEU A 67 13.86 -3.56 -13.15
C LEU A 67 12.75 -2.55 -12.92
N VAL A 68 11.48 -3.00 -12.97
CA VAL A 68 10.35 -2.17 -12.56
C VAL A 68 10.05 -2.39 -11.08
N TYR A 69 9.87 -1.30 -10.35
CA TYR A 69 9.45 -1.33 -8.95
C TYR A 69 7.97 -0.99 -8.82
N LEU A 70 7.22 -1.90 -8.18
CA LEU A 70 5.82 -1.75 -7.86
C LEU A 70 5.67 -1.48 -6.36
N GLN A 71 5.23 -0.26 -6.05
CA GLN A 71 5.02 0.22 -4.69
C GLN A 71 3.81 -0.47 -4.05
N GLY A 72 3.87 -0.65 -2.73
CA GLY A 72 2.74 -1.10 -1.91
C GLY A 72 1.68 -0.04 -1.68
N GLY A 73 0.72 -0.39 -0.89
CA GLY A 73 -0.47 0.38 -0.56
C GLY A 73 -1.69 -0.53 -0.60
N PRO A 74 -2.62 -0.33 -1.53
CA PRO A 74 -2.65 0.43 -2.81
C PRO A 74 -2.61 1.95 -2.64
N GLY A 75 -2.55 2.68 -3.76
CA GLY A 75 -2.81 4.14 -3.73
C GLY A 75 -1.62 5.04 -3.38
N PHE A 76 -0.41 4.49 -3.32
CA PHE A 76 0.82 5.26 -3.11
C PHE A 76 1.68 5.30 -4.37
N GLY A 77 2.23 6.48 -4.69
CA GLY A 77 3.27 6.61 -5.70
C GLY A 77 4.59 6.00 -5.24
N ALA A 78 5.47 5.67 -6.18
CA ALA A 78 6.78 5.15 -5.87
C ALA A 78 7.62 6.13 -5.05
N ASN A 79 8.37 5.61 -4.08
CA ASN A 79 9.23 6.44 -3.23
C ASN A 79 10.26 7.25 -4.04
N ARG A 80 10.49 8.49 -3.61
CA ARG A 80 11.51 9.38 -4.19
C ARG A 80 12.79 9.28 -3.38
N PHE A 81 13.73 8.49 -3.87
CA PHE A 81 15.03 8.30 -3.23
C PHE A 81 15.98 9.46 -3.56
N VAL A 82 16.89 9.75 -2.65
CA VAL A 82 18.03 10.66 -2.88
C VAL A 82 19.29 9.83 -3.11
N GLY A 83 19.81 9.84 -4.34
CA GLY A 83 21.00 9.06 -4.69
C GLY A 83 20.79 7.54 -4.58
N ARG A 84 21.82 6.82 -4.12
CA ARG A 84 21.86 5.35 -4.06
C ARG A 84 21.45 4.81 -2.68
N GLN A 85 20.26 5.19 -2.18
CA GLN A 85 19.79 4.77 -0.85
C GLN A 85 19.06 3.42 -0.88
N SER A 86 19.08 2.72 0.27
CA SER A 86 18.32 1.50 0.54
C SER A 86 18.54 0.42 -0.55
N TRP A 87 17.50 -0.35 -0.86
CA TRP A 87 17.50 -1.39 -1.89
C TRP A 87 17.86 -0.86 -3.30
N LEU A 88 17.51 0.41 -3.58
CA LEU A 88 17.79 1.03 -4.88
C LEU A 88 19.31 1.04 -5.19
N GLY A 89 20.13 1.36 -4.18
CA GLY A 89 21.59 1.32 -4.34
C GLY A 89 22.11 -0.06 -4.73
N ARG A 90 21.45 -1.12 -4.26
CA ARG A 90 21.77 -2.50 -4.68
C ARG A 90 21.30 -2.79 -6.10
N ALA A 91 20.07 -2.43 -6.44
CA ALA A 91 19.52 -2.64 -7.77
C ALA A 91 20.34 -1.94 -8.85
N LEU A 92 20.82 -0.72 -8.62
CA LEU A 92 21.62 0.08 -9.55
C LEU A 92 23.00 -0.50 -9.86
N LYS A 93 23.45 -1.54 -9.14
CA LYS A 93 24.68 -2.26 -9.52
C LYS A 93 24.50 -3.07 -10.81
N GLU A 94 23.28 -3.49 -11.12
CA GLU A 94 22.98 -4.42 -12.21
C GLU A 94 21.86 -3.94 -13.15
N TYR A 95 20.99 -3.05 -12.68
CA TYR A 95 19.76 -2.68 -13.38
C TYR A 95 19.67 -1.19 -13.68
N ARG A 96 18.92 -0.89 -14.71
CA ARG A 96 18.22 0.37 -14.90
C ARG A 96 16.87 0.23 -14.23
N VAL A 97 16.56 1.09 -13.25
CA VAL A 97 15.36 0.94 -12.40
C VAL A 97 14.28 1.89 -12.86
N LEU A 98 13.06 1.39 -13.02
CA LEU A 98 11.87 2.18 -13.28
C LEU A 98 11.00 2.23 -12.01
N LEU A 99 10.88 3.41 -11.40
CA LEU A 99 10.02 3.68 -10.26
C LEU A 99 8.67 4.15 -10.80
N LEU A 100 7.71 3.24 -10.90
CA LEU A 100 6.40 3.50 -11.47
C LEU A 100 5.46 4.11 -10.42
N ASP A 101 4.91 5.29 -10.70
CA ASP A 101 3.69 5.73 -10.06
C ASP A 101 2.54 4.99 -10.72
N GLN A 102 1.97 4.02 -10.01
CA GLN A 102 0.83 3.24 -10.50
C GLN A 102 -0.34 4.16 -10.80
N ARG A 103 -1.28 3.70 -11.66
CA ARG A 103 -2.48 4.48 -12.01
C ARG A 103 -3.16 5.07 -10.76
N GLY A 104 -3.56 6.32 -10.83
CA GLY A 104 -4.19 7.06 -9.72
C GLY A 104 -3.26 7.63 -8.66
N THR A 105 -1.94 7.39 -8.75
CA THR A 105 -0.98 7.75 -7.71
C THR A 105 0.09 8.74 -8.20
N GLY A 106 0.70 9.44 -7.27
CA GLY A 106 1.86 10.30 -7.53
C GLY A 106 1.63 11.30 -8.65
N HIS A 107 2.48 11.26 -9.68
CA HIS A 107 2.39 12.08 -10.88
C HIS A 107 1.59 11.44 -12.02
N SER A 108 1.15 10.18 -11.89
CA SER A 108 0.17 9.56 -12.79
C SER A 108 -1.17 10.28 -12.66
N THR A 109 -2.07 10.18 -13.67
CA THR A 109 -3.40 10.82 -13.59
C THR A 109 -4.01 10.56 -12.21
N PRO A 110 -4.10 11.57 -11.33
CA PRO A 110 -4.37 11.34 -9.93
C PRO A 110 -5.85 11.00 -9.68
N ALA A 111 -6.10 10.03 -8.79
CA ALA A 111 -7.43 9.75 -8.26
C ALA A 111 -7.53 10.30 -6.82
N ASN A 112 -7.98 11.52 -6.70
CA ASN A 112 -8.06 12.25 -5.43
C ASN A 112 -9.31 13.13 -5.32
N ARG A 113 -9.49 13.83 -4.20
CA ARG A 113 -10.64 14.72 -3.95
C ARG A 113 -10.76 15.88 -4.94
N GLN A 114 -9.71 16.23 -5.68
CA GLN A 114 -9.73 17.32 -6.67
C GLN A 114 -10.17 16.79 -8.05
N THR A 115 -9.85 15.54 -8.37
CA THR A 115 -10.05 14.97 -9.70
C THR A 115 -11.25 14.03 -9.78
N LEU A 116 -11.54 13.26 -8.72
CA LEU A 116 -12.69 12.36 -8.70
C LEU A 116 -14.04 13.06 -8.92
N PRO A 117 -14.32 14.24 -8.33
CA PRO A 117 -15.57 14.95 -8.62
C PRO A 117 -15.74 15.35 -10.09
N LEU A 118 -14.65 15.47 -10.85
CA LEU A 118 -14.70 15.75 -12.28
C LEU A 118 -15.17 14.56 -13.12
N ARG A 119 -15.20 13.36 -12.52
CA ARG A 119 -15.69 12.13 -13.14
C ARG A 119 -17.22 12.03 -13.15
N GLY A 120 -17.88 12.84 -12.36
CA GLY A 120 -19.34 12.83 -12.17
C GLY A 120 -19.74 12.50 -10.75
N GLY A 121 -20.91 11.91 -10.57
CA GLY A 121 -21.42 11.48 -9.27
C GLY A 121 -20.73 10.21 -8.74
N PRO A 122 -21.13 9.75 -7.53
CA PRO A 122 -20.51 8.59 -6.87
C PRO A 122 -20.48 7.31 -7.71
N ALA A 123 -21.53 7.03 -8.50
CA ALA A 123 -21.58 5.85 -9.35
C ALA A 123 -20.49 5.89 -10.45
N GLN A 124 -20.35 7.02 -11.15
CA GLN A 124 -19.30 7.20 -12.16
C GLN A 124 -17.89 7.17 -11.56
N GLN A 125 -17.74 7.67 -10.32
CA GLN A 125 -16.47 7.60 -9.59
C GLN A 125 -16.14 6.15 -9.21
N ALA A 126 -17.11 5.36 -8.75
CA ALA A 126 -16.93 3.96 -8.40
C ALA A 126 -16.57 3.13 -9.65
N ASP A 127 -17.26 3.34 -10.78
CA ASP A 127 -16.93 2.67 -12.04
C ASP A 127 -15.52 3.03 -12.53
N TYR A 128 -15.14 4.30 -12.45
CA TYR A 128 -13.78 4.72 -12.76
C TYR A 128 -12.74 4.02 -11.88
N LEU A 129 -12.97 3.96 -10.57
CA LEU A 129 -12.04 3.37 -9.60
C LEU A 129 -11.95 1.84 -9.69
N ALA A 130 -12.93 1.17 -10.26
CA ALA A 130 -12.87 -0.26 -10.52
C ALA A 130 -11.70 -0.66 -11.43
N HIS A 131 -11.20 0.27 -12.25
CA HIS A 131 -10.02 0.08 -13.10
C HIS A 131 -8.67 0.29 -12.40
N PHE A 132 -8.62 0.36 -11.04
CA PHE A 132 -7.40 0.71 -10.28
C PHE A 132 -6.84 -0.45 -9.45
N ARG A 133 -7.06 -1.69 -9.89
CA ARG A 133 -6.58 -2.90 -9.23
C ARG A 133 -5.32 -3.48 -9.92
N ALA A 134 -4.83 -4.60 -9.38
CA ALA A 134 -3.62 -5.25 -9.83
C ALA A 134 -3.64 -5.65 -11.32
N ASP A 135 -4.79 -6.12 -11.81
CA ASP A 135 -4.99 -6.54 -13.21
C ASP A 135 -4.74 -5.40 -14.22
N ALA A 136 -5.31 -4.22 -13.97
CA ALA A 136 -5.08 -3.05 -14.81
C ALA A 136 -3.64 -2.52 -14.68
N ILE A 137 -3.06 -2.52 -13.47
CA ILE A 137 -1.67 -2.10 -13.23
C ILE A 137 -0.69 -2.99 -14.00
N VAL A 138 -0.94 -4.29 -14.09
CA VAL A 138 -0.09 -5.22 -14.86
C VAL A 138 -0.19 -4.97 -16.35
N ARG A 139 -1.37 -4.69 -16.87
CA ARG A 139 -1.55 -4.28 -18.28
C ARG A 139 -0.83 -2.96 -18.60
N ASP A 140 -0.83 -2.01 -17.65
CA ASP A 140 -0.01 -0.79 -17.75
C ASP A 140 1.48 -1.12 -17.84
N CYS A 141 1.95 -2.02 -16.96
CA CYS A 141 3.35 -2.46 -16.98
C CYS A 141 3.74 -3.06 -18.33
N GLU A 142 2.89 -3.87 -18.98
CA GLU A 142 3.16 -4.42 -20.29
C GLU A 142 3.21 -3.33 -21.39
N ALA A 143 2.29 -2.36 -21.35
CA ALA A 143 2.32 -1.22 -22.27
C ALA A 143 3.59 -0.37 -22.12
N ILE A 144 4.02 -0.13 -20.87
CA ILE A 144 5.26 0.59 -20.57
C ILE A 144 6.49 -0.23 -20.98
N ARG A 145 6.51 -1.53 -20.66
CA ARG A 145 7.61 -2.43 -21.01
C ARG A 145 7.88 -2.44 -22.51
N ALA A 146 6.83 -2.56 -23.30
CA ALA A 146 6.96 -2.53 -24.76
C ALA A 146 7.65 -1.23 -25.24
N GLN A 147 7.34 -0.09 -24.65
CA GLN A 147 7.90 1.21 -25.03
C GLN A 147 9.34 1.40 -24.53
N VAL A 148 9.66 1.04 -23.28
CA VAL A 148 11.01 1.33 -22.71
C VAL A 148 12.06 0.29 -23.04
N THR A 149 11.65 -0.96 -23.32
CA THR A 149 12.57 -2.08 -23.58
C THR A 149 12.56 -2.55 -25.04
N GLY A 150 11.65 -2.01 -25.88
CA GLY A 150 11.42 -2.54 -27.22
C GLY A 150 10.83 -3.96 -27.22
N GLY A 151 10.08 -4.33 -26.18
CA GLY A 151 9.45 -5.63 -26.00
C GLY A 151 10.32 -6.67 -25.29
N ALA A 152 11.56 -6.35 -24.89
CA ALA A 152 12.38 -7.27 -24.08
C ALA A 152 11.79 -7.49 -22.70
N ARG A 153 12.11 -8.63 -22.10
CA ARG A 153 11.70 -8.97 -20.73
C ARG A 153 12.38 -8.08 -19.70
N TRP A 154 11.75 -7.86 -18.57
CA TRP A 154 12.31 -7.17 -17.44
C TRP A 154 12.16 -7.94 -16.11
N THR A 155 12.83 -7.47 -15.07
CA THR A 155 12.64 -7.96 -13.70
C THR A 155 11.62 -7.08 -12.99
N VAL A 156 10.73 -7.68 -12.19
CA VAL A 156 9.80 -6.94 -11.32
C VAL A 156 10.23 -7.09 -9.86
N LEU A 157 10.19 -6.00 -9.11
CA LEU A 157 10.29 -5.97 -7.66
C LEU A 157 8.99 -5.39 -7.09
N GLY A 158 8.18 -6.24 -6.47
CA GLY A 158 6.92 -5.85 -5.82
C GLY A 158 7.02 -5.84 -4.30
N GLN A 159 6.61 -4.74 -3.67
CA GLN A 159 6.53 -4.61 -2.23
C GLN A 159 5.06 -4.54 -1.80
N SER A 160 4.63 -5.36 -0.80
CA SER A 160 3.27 -5.35 -0.29
C SER A 160 2.25 -5.53 -1.43
N PHE A 161 1.29 -4.63 -1.63
CA PHE A 161 0.36 -4.65 -2.77
C PHE A 161 1.09 -4.72 -4.13
N GLY A 162 2.30 -4.16 -4.27
CA GLY A 162 3.12 -4.37 -5.46
C GLY A 162 3.49 -5.84 -5.68
N GLY A 163 3.56 -6.63 -4.62
CA GLY A 163 3.68 -8.09 -4.69
C GLY A 163 2.39 -8.77 -5.19
N PHE A 164 1.22 -8.26 -4.80
CA PHE A 164 -0.08 -8.70 -5.35
C PHE A 164 -0.12 -8.47 -6.86
N CYS A 165 0.30 -7.28 -7.31
CA CYS A 165 0.48 -7.00 -8.73
C CYS A 165 1.49 -7.95 -9.38
N THR A 166 2.57 -8.33 -8.69
CA THR A 166 3.58 -9.26 -9.21
C THR A 166 3.00 -10.68 -9.39
N VAL A 167 2.19 -11.17 -8.44
CA VAL A 167 1.50 -12.46 -8.57
C VAL A 167 0.46 -12.43 -9.70
N ASN A 168 -0.26 -11.32 -9.86
CA ASN A 168 -1.12 -11.10 -11.02
C ASN A 168 -0.31 -11.11 -12.32
N TYR A 169 0.87 -10.49 -12.36
CA TYR A 169 1.75 -10.49 -13.52
C TYR A 169 2.17 -11.91 -13.92
N LEU A 170 2.55 -12.74 -12.93
CA LEU A 170 2.86 -14.15 -13.16
C LEU A 170 1.65 -14.94 -13.68
N SER A 171 0.43 -14.54 -13.33
CA SER A 171 -0.81 -15.15 -13.80
C SER A 171 -1.19 -14.73 -15.22
N THR A 172 -0.92 -13.47 -15.60
CA THR A 172 -1.52 -12.87 -16.80
C THR A 172 -0.54 -12.64 -17.94
N ALA A 173 0.72 -12.26 -17.63
CA ALA A 173 1.74 -11.93 -18.63
C ALA A 173 3.17 -12.38 -18.22
N PRO A 174 3.39 -13.64 -17.78
CA PRO A 174 4.71 -14.10 -17.32
C PRO A 174 5.77 -14.02 -18.44
N GLU A 175 5.40 -14.03 -19.69
CA GLU A 175 6.28 -13.88 -20.85
C GLU A 175 7.01 -12.53 -20.90
N GLY A 176 6.51 -11.51 -20.23
CA GLY A 176 7.17 -10.20 -20.05
C GLY A 176 8.28 -10.19 -18.98
N LEU A 177 8.41 -11.27 -18.21
CA LEU A 177 9.28 -11.32 -17.04
C LEU A 177 10.55 -12.15 -17.25
N THR A 178 11.69 -11.61 -16.81
CA THR A 178 12.95 -12.34 -16.63
C THR A 178 13.02 -12.99 -15.26
N ALA A 179 12.57 -12.28 -14.23
CA ALA A 179 12.48 -12.74 -12.84
C ALA A 179 11.46 -11.88 -12.08
N ALA A 180 10.93 -12.43 -11.01
CA ALA A 180 10.04 -11.74 -10.09
C ALA A 180 10.58 -11.81 -8.66
N VAL A 181 10.61 -10.66 -7.99
CA VAL A 181 11.06 -10.50 -6.61
C VAL A 181 9.93 -9.87 -5.81
N ILE A 182 9.53 -10.52 -4.72
CA ILE A 182 8.39 -10.09 -3.89
C ILE A 182 8.87 -9.92 -2.44
N THR A 183 8.40 -8.88 -1.78
CA THR A 183 8.73 -8.61 -0.38
C THR A 183 7.48 -8.21 0.40
N GLY A 184 7.10 -9.03 1.39
CA GLY A 184 5.89 -8.83 2.21
C GLY A 184 4.61 -8.70 1.38
N GLY A 185 4.50 -9.42 0.26
CA GLY A 185 3.43 -9.19 -0.72
C GLY A 185 2.94 -10.45 -1.46
N LEU A 186 2.95 -11.60 -0.82
CA LEU A 186 2.28 -12.78 -1.37
C LEU A 186 0.82 -12.80 -0.88
N PRO A 187 -0.16 -12.46 -1.76
CA PRO A 187 -1.58 -12.48 -1.39
C PRO A 187 -2.10 -13.90 -1.19
N SER A 188 -3.26 -14.06 -0.56
CA SER A 188 -4.07 -15.26 -0.81
C SER A 188 -4.59 -15.24 -2.25
N LEU A 189 -4.67 -16.42 -2.88
CA LEU A 189 -5.17 -16.52 -4.26
C LEU A 189 -6.70 -16.57 -4.34
N ASP A 190 -7.37 -16.90 -3.24
CA ASP A 190 -8.80 -17.23 -3.20
C ASP A 190 -9.54 -16.75 -1.94
N ALA A 191 -8.85 -16.25 -0.90
CA ALA A 191 -9.50 -15.80 0.31
C ALA A 191 -10.29 -14.50 0.08
N HIS A 192 -11.50 -14.44 0.63
CA HIS A 192 -12.27 -13.21 0.72
C HIS A 192 -11.65 -12.24 1.74
N ALA A 193 -11.93 -10.95 1.60
CA ALA A 193 -11.44 -9.93 2.53
C ALA A 193 -11.77 -10.24 4.01
N ASP A 194 -12.92 -10.86 4.30
CA ASP A 194 -13.28 -11.33 5.65
C ASP A 194 -12.24 -12.27 6.24
N ASP A 195 -11.73 -13.21 5.45
CA ASP A 195 -10.77 -14.22 5.92
C ASP A 195 -9.40 -13.60 6.16
N ILE A 196 -9.04 -12.60 5.35
CA ILE A 196 -7.81 -11.82 5.54
C ILE A 196 -7.85 -11.08 6.89
N TYR A 197 -8.95 -10.38 7.18
CA TYR A 197 -9.09 -9.68 8.47
C TYR A 197 -9.19 -10.63 9.66
N ARG A 198 -9.91 -11.76 9.55
CA ARG A 198 -9.93 -12.78 10.63
C ARG A 198 -8.55 -13.32 10.93
N ALA A 199 -7.70 -13.52 9.92
CA ALA A 199 -6.32 -13.95 10.11
C ALA A 199 -5.44 -12.86 10.75
N ALA A 200 -5.74 -11.57 10.48
CA ALA A 200 -4.95 -10.44 10.98
C ALA A 200 -5.17 -10.17 12.48
N TYR A 201 -6.41 -10.20 13.00
CA TYR A 201 -6.73 -9.80 14.37
C TYR A 201 -5.91 -10.52 15.46
N PRO A 202 -5.76 -11.86 15.46
CA PRO A 202 -4.92 -12.54 16.48
C PRO A 202 -3.46 -12.13 16.41
N ARG A 203 -2.95 -11.73 15.25
CA ARG A 203 -1.58 -11.27 15.07
C ARG A 203 -1.42 -9.85 15.59
N ILE A 204 -2.37 -8.97 15.26
CA ILE A 204 -2.43 -7.60 15.80
C ILE A 204 -2.41 -7.65 17.33
N GLU A 205 -3.21 -8.51 17.96
CA GLU A 205 -3.24 -8.69 19.41
C GLU A 205 -1.86 -9.07 19.97
N ARG A 206 -1.14 -10.01 19.31
CA ARG A 206 0.23 -10.37 19.70
C ARG A 206 1.20 -9.18 19.55
N LYS A 207 1.09 -8.39 18.47
CA LYS A 207 1.92 -7.20 18.26
C LYS A 207 1.67 -6.14 19.35
N VAL A 208 0.43 -5.91 19.72
CA VAL A 208 0.08 -5.00 20.83
C VAL A 208 0.62 -5.52 22.15
N ALA A 209 0.49 -6.82 22.42
CA ALA A 209 1.06 -7.42 23.63
C ALA A 209 2.60 -7.28 23.67
N ALA A 210 3.28 -7.49 22.55
CA ALA A 210 4.73 -7.29 22.45
C ALA A 210 5.13 -5.81 22.65
N HIS A 211 4.33 -4.86 22.14
CA HIS A 211 4.52 -3.42 22.39
C HIS A 211 4.43 -3.10 23.89
N TYR A 212 3.37 -3.55 24.55
CA TYR A 212 3.18 -3.31 25.97
C TYR A 212 4.19 -4.05 26.87
N ALA A 213 4.67 -5.22 26.43
CA ALA A 213 5.79 -5.87 27.12
C ALA A 213 7.09 -5.04 27.06
N ARG A 214 7.31 -4.36 25.93
CA ARG A 214 8.47 -3.46 25.76
C ARG A 214 8.30 -2.13 26.49
N TYR A 215 7.08 -1.58 26.52
CA TYR A 215 6.71 -0.29 27.10
C TYR A 215 5.50 -0.43 28.05
N PRO A 216 5.68 -1.01 29.26
CA PRO A 216 4.56 -1.26 30.17
C PRO A 216 3.76 0.01 30.57
N GLN A 217 4.42 1.17 30.61
CA GLN A 217 3.79 2.45 30.92
C GLN A 217 2.78 2.91 29.83
N ASP A 218 2.85 2.36 28.63
CA ASP A 218 1.96 2.75 27.54
C ASP A 218 0.57 2.14 27.70
N VAL A 219 0.41 1.09 28.49
CA VAL A 219 -0.91 0.56 28.85
C VAL A 219 -1.78 1.65 29.46
N GLU A 220 -1.27 2.33 30.49
CA GLU A 220 -2.01 3.40 31.18
C GLU A 220 -2.15 4.64 30.29
N ARG A 221 -1.12 4.99 29.53
CA ARG A 221 -1.17 6.13 28.61
C ARG A 221 -2.25 5.95 27.55
N ALA A 222 -2.31 4.77 26.93
CA ALA A 222 -3.30 4.45 25.89
C ALA A 222 -4.73 4.45 26.46
N ARG A 223 -4.93 3.86 27.63
CA ARG A 223 -6.23 3.89 28.32
C ARG A 223 -6.68 5.32 28.59
N ARG A 224 -5.79 6.14 29.16
CA ARG A 224 -6.09 7.53 29.49
C ARG A 224 -6.43 8.38 28.27
N ILE A 225 -5.76 8.15 27.12
CA ILE A 225 -6.08 8.84 25.87
C ILE A 225 -7.48 8.42 25.40
N ALA A 226 -7.76 7.12 25.37
CA ALA A 226 -9.05 6.61 24.93
C ALA A 226 -10.21 7.05 25.86
N ASP A 227 -10.01 7.07 27.18
CA ASP A 227 -10.97 7.64 28.14
C ASP A 227 -11.29 9.10 27.83
N HIS A 228 -10.23 9.89 27.55
CA HIS A 228 -10.40 11.30 27.17
C HIS A 228 -11.22 11.44 25.89
N LEU A 229 -10.96 10.61 24.88
CA LEU A 229 -11.65 10.63 23.59
C LEU A 229 -13.11 10.13 23.68
N LEU A 230 -13.41 9.20 24.58
CA LEU A 230 -14.79 8.77 24.84
C LEU A 230 -15.60 9.83 25.61
N ALA A 231 -14.92 10.63 26.43
CA ALA A 231 -15.57 11.66 27.26
C ALA A 231 -15.71 13.02 26.55
N ASN A 232 -14.99 13.26 25.45
CA ASN A 232 -14.92 14.55 24.77
C ASN A 232 -15.03 14.42 23.25
N ASP A 233 -15.67 15.39 22.61
CA ASP A 233 -15.68 15.52 21.16
C ASP A 233 -14.41 16.27 20.72
N VAL A 234 -13.40 15.50 20.30
CA VAL A 234 -12.08 16.05 19.93
C VAL A 234 -11.97 16.21 18.42
N VAL A 235 -11.61 17.40 17.98
CA VAL A 235 -11.35 17.69 16.57
C VAL A 235 -9.90 18.12 16.41
N LEU A 236 -9.16 17.41 15.57
CA LEU A 236 -7.76 17.72 15.25
C LEU A 236 -7.65 19.00 14.41
N PRO A 237 -6.46 19.65 14.37
CA PRO A 237 -6.28 20.91 13.66
C PRO A 237 -6.72 20.93 12.18
N ASN A 238 -6.64 19.79 11.49
CA ASN A 238 -7.09 19.62 10.09
C ASN A 238 -8.61 19.40 9.96
N GLY A 239 -9.37 19.38 11.06
CA GLY A 239 -10.80 19.11 11.09
C GLY A 239 -11.17 17.62 11.18
N TYR A 240 -10.20 16.72 11.39
CA TYR A 240 -10.45 15.30 11.61
C TYR A 240 -11.12 15.08 12.98
N ARG A 241 -12.24 14.36 13.01
CA ARG A 241 -12.91 13.98 14.25
C ARG A 241 -12.17 12.82 14.91
N PHE A 242 -11.45 13.11 15.99
CA PHE A 242 -10.55 12.15 16.65
C PHE A 242 -11.28 11.33 17.70
N THR A 243 -11.76 10.15 17.30
CA THR A 243 -12.47 9.20 18.16
C THR A 243 -11.51 8.17 18.78
N ALA A 244 -12.00 7.36 19.73
CA ALA A 244 -11.23 6.27 20.31
C ALA A 244 -10.87 5.20 19.25
N GLU A 245 -11.74 4.93 18.29
CA GLU A 245 -11.48 4.01 17.16
C GLU A 245 -10.38 4.58 16.24
N ALA A 246 -10.43 5.89 15.97
CA ALA A 246 -9.38 6.54 15.20
C ALA A 246 -8.02 6.48 15.92
N PHE A 247 -8.01 6.64 17.24
CA PHE A 247 -6.80 6.44 18.05
C PHE A 247 -6.31 4.99 17.98
N GLN A 248 -7.20 4.00 18.10
CA GLN A 248 -6.81 2.59 17.97
C GLN A 248 -6.21 2.27 16.60
N SER A 249 -6.63 2.92 15.51
CA SER A 249 -6.10 2.68 14.17
C SER A 249 -4.63 3.12 13.99
N LEU A 250 -4.07 3.92 14.92
CA LEU A 250 -2.64 4.22 14.98
C LEU A 250 -1.79 2.96 15.22
N GLY A 251 -2.40 1.85 15.62
CA GLY A 251 -1.76 0.54 15.70
C GLY A 251 -1.20 0.02 14.38
N ILE A 252 -1.59 0.59 13.25
CA ILE A 252 -0.94 0.34 11.96
C ILE A 252 0.58 0.57 12.03
N LEU A 253 1.07 1.43 12.89
CA LEU A 253 2.51 1.64 13.09
C LEU A 253 3.25 0.36 13.49
N LEU A 254 2.61 -0.55 14.24
CA LEU A 254 3.23 -1.77 14.78
C LEU A 254 3.65 -2.78 13.69
N GLY A 255 3.22 -2.60 12.46
CA GLY A 255 3.66 -3.41 11.33
C GLY A 255 5.00 -2.98 10.70
N GLY A 256 5.59 -1.89 11.14
CA GLY A 256 6.91 -1.44 10.71
C GLY A 256 8.00 -1.70 11.73
N SER A 257 9.26 -1.84 11.27
CA SER A 257 10.42 -2.18 12.12
C SER A 257 10.65 -1.21 13.28
N GLU A 258 10.32 0.07 13.11
CA GLU A 258 10.42 1.11 14.15
C GLU A 258 9.07 1.42 14.82
N GLY A 259 8.01 0.71 14.41
CA GLY A 259 6.64 1.09 14.73
C GLY A 259 6.32 1.12 16.23
N SER A 260 6.80 0.13 16.98
CA SER A 260 6.63 0.10 18.45
C SER A 260 7.31 1.29 19.15
N HIS A 261 8.47 1.73 18.67
CA HIS A 261 9.16 2.91 19.20
C HIS A 261 8.41 4.21 18.84
N ARG A 262 7.97 4.32 17.58
CA ARG A 262 7.20 5.49 17.11
C ARG A 262 5.88 5.64 17.88
N LEU A 263 5.15 4.54 18.09
CA LEU A 263 3.92 4.55 18.88
C LEU A 263 4.21 5.00 20.32
N HIS A 264 5.27 4.45 20.95
CA HIS A 264 5.68 4.86 22.30
C HIS A 264 5.96 6.36 22.40
N TYR A 265 6.76 6.92 21.50
CA TYR A 265 7.09 8.34 21.52
C TYR A 265 5.85 9.23 21.26
N LEU A 266 4.94 8.79 20.42
CA LEU A 266 3.67 9.46 20.20
C LEU A 266 2.85 9.51 21.50
N LEU A 267 2.69 8.37 22.22
CA LEU A 267 1.94 8.29 23.48
C LEU A 267 2.61 9.08 24.61
N GLU A 268 3.92 9.20 24.60
CA GLU A 268 4.70 9.94 25.61
C GLU A 268 4.34 11.42 25.65
N HIS A 269 4.01 12.01 24.51
CA HIS A 269 3.70 13.43 24.36
C HIS A 269 2.20 13.74 24.36
N ALA A 270 1.34 12.76 24.67
CA ALA A 270 -0.10 12.92 24.50
C ALA A 270 -0.73 14.03 25.34
N PHE A 271 -0.25 14.30 26.53
CA PHE A 271 -0.86 15.27 27.43
C PHE A 271 0.08 16.38 27.89
N VAL A 272 -0.48 17.58 27.97
CA VAL A 272 0.13 18.76 28.60
C VAL A 272 -0.68 19.16 29.85
N ARG A 273 0.00 19.68 30.89
CA ARG A 273 -0.64 20.22 32.07
C ARG A 273 -1.05 21.67 31.81
N THR A 274 -2.32 21.97 32.06
CA THR A 274 -2.85 23.33 32.04
C THR A 274 -3.48 23.69 33.37
N PRO A 275 -3.74 24.99 33.67
CA PRO A 275 -4.47 25.40 34.86
C PRO A 275 -5.87 24.76 35.01
N GLN A 276 -6.48 24.34 33.90
CA GLN A 276 -7.80 23.70 33.86
C GLN A 276 -7.73 22.17 33.94
N GLY A 277 -6.52 21.60 34.04
CA GLY A 277 -6.29 20.15 34.05
C GLY A 277 -5.39 19.68 32.90
N ALA A 278 -5.39 18.36 32.65
CA ALA A 278 -4.64 17.79 31.54
C ALA A 278 -5.44 17.97 30.24
N ALA A 279 -4.76 18.41 29.19
CA ALA A 279 -5.31 18.50 27.83
C ALA A 279 -4.45 17.71 26.85
N LEU A 280 -5.01 17.25 25.73
CA LEU A 280 -4.20 16.70 24.65
C LEU A 280 -3.25 17.76 24.11
N SER A 281 -1.97 17.41 23.98
CA SER A 281 -0.95 18.35 23.51
C SER A 281 -1.09 18.62 22.02
N ASP A 282 -0.74 19.82 21.59
CA ASP A 282 -0.73 20.18 20.17
C ASP A 282 0.22 19.29 19.36
N ALA A 283 1.38 18.93 19.94
CA ALA A 283 2.34 18.04 19.30
C ALA A 283 1.76 16.65 19.02
N PHE A 284 1.05 16.06 19.98
CA PHE A 284 0.37 14.79 19.79
C PHE A 284 -0.74 14.89 18.73
N GLN A 285 -1.56 15.94 18.79
CA GLN A 285 -2.65 16.13 17.85
C GLN A 285 -2.13 16.33 16.42
N GLU A 286 -1.05 17.10 16.23
CA GLU A 286 -0.42 17.32 14.92
C GLU A 286 0.16 16.02 14.35
N GLU A 287 0.86 15.23 15.17
CA GLU A 287 1.41 13.95 14.72
C GLU A 287 0.30 12.93 14.43
N ALA A 288 -0.71 12.84 15.29
CA ALA A 288 -1.86 11.97 15.10
C ALA A 288 -2.61 12.28 13.79
N GLN A 289 -2.89 13.57 13.49
CA GLN A 289 -3.57 13.92 12.25
C GLN A 289 -2.75 13.55 11.01
N ASN A 290 -1.42 13.69 11.05
CA ASN A 290 -0.56 13.33 9.92
C ASN A 290 -0.50 11.82 9.68
N LEU A 291 -0.70 11.02 10.72
CA LEU A 291 -0.77 9.56 10.64
C LEU A 291 -2.15 9.05 10.19
N LEU A 292 -3.22 9.78 10.52
CA LEU A 292 -4.61 9.34 10.29
C LEU A 292 -5.19 9.82 8.96
N SER A 293 -4.74 10.99 8.46
CA SER A 293 -5.37 11.61 7.29
C SER A 293 -4.97 10.94 5.98
N TYR A 294 -5.98 10.64 5.18
CA TYR A 294 -5.81 10.17 3.79
C TYR A 294 -5.84 11.29 2.75
N ALA A 295 -5.68 12.54 3.14
CA ALA A 295 -5.77 13.70 2.23
C ALA A 295 -4.79 13.62 1.05
N GLY A 296 -3.59 13.07 1.26
CA GLY A 296 -2.56 12.92 0.23
C GLY A 296 -2.73 11.70 -0.68
N HIS A 297 -3.52 10.70 -0.26
CA HIS A 297 -3.66 9.41 -0.96
C HIS A 297 -5.02 8.74 -0.67
N PRO A 298 -6.14 9.42 -0.98
CA PRO A 298 -7.48 8.88 -0.68
C PRO A 298 -7.78 7.59 -1.44
N LEU A 299 -7.08 7.34 -2.54
CA LEU A 299 -7.19 6.08 -3.29
C LEU A 299 -6.92 4.86 -2.40
N TYR A 300 -5.99 4.96 -1.42
CA TYR A 300 -5.75 3.89 -0.45
C TYR A 300 -7.04 3.48 0.26
N ALA A 301 -7.77 4.44 0.82
CA ALA A 301 -9.01 4.15 1.53
C ALA A 301 -10.14 3.64 0.61
N LEU A 302 -10.18 4.11 -0.64
CA LEU A 302 -11.24 3.77 -1.59
C LEU A 302 -11.12 2.35 -2.15
N VAL A 303 -9.91 1.88 -2.43
CA VAL A 303 -9.71 0.59 -3.11
C VAL A 303 -9.04 -0.47 -2.23
N HIS A 304 -8.85 -0.19 -0.93
CA HIS A 304 -8.13 -1.09 -0.03
C HIS A 304 -8.74 -2.49 0.03
N GLU A 305 -10.05 -2.61 0.21
CA GLU A 305 -10.72 -3.92 0.20
C GLU A 305 -10.89 -4.49 -1.22
N ALA A 306 -11.02 -3.64 -2.24
CA ALA A 306 -11.19 -4.06 -3.63
C ALA A 306 -10.00 -4.86 -4.18
N ILE A 307 -8.80 -4.74 -3.56
CA ILE A 307 -7.62 -5.55 -3.95
C ILE A 307 -7.80 -7.05 -3.68
N TYR A 308 -8.80 -7.43 -2.86
CA TYR A 308 -9.16 -8.82 -2.55
C TYR A 308 -10.41 -9.28 -3.32
N GLY A 309 -11.09 -8.37 -4.04
CA GLY A 309 -12.29 -8.70 -4.80
C GLY A 309 -11.99 -9.56 -6.02
N GLN A 310 -12.54 -10.78 -6.11
CA GLN A 310 -12.27 -11.74 -7.19
C GLN A 310 -13.50 -12.56 -7.60
N ASP A 311 -14.60 -12.39 -6.94
CA ASP A 311 -15.83 -13.16 -7.14
C ASP A 311 -17.06 -12.24 -7.10
N ASP A 312 -18.24 -12.82 -7.13
CA ASP A 312 -19.52 -12.13 -7.07
C ASP A 312 -19.94 -11.72 -5.63
N ARG A 313 -19.03 -11.85 -4.65
CA ARG A 313 -19.29 -11.43 -3.27
C ARG A 313 -18.76 -10.00 -3.04
N PRO A 314 -19.60 -9.10 -2.52
CA PRO A 314 -19.15 -7.78 -2.13
C PRO A 314 -18.26 -7.87 -0.89
N THR A 315 -17.31 -6.96 -0.75
CA THR A 315 -16.55 -6.86 0.51
C THR A 315 -17.44 -6.34 1.64
N ASP A 316 -18.37 -5.46 1.32
CA ASP A 316 -19.39 -4.91 2.22
C ASP A 316 -18.79 -4.52 3.58
N TRP A 317 -17.69 -3.77 3.53
CA TRP A 317 -16.92 -3.34 4.69
C TRP A 317 -16.46 -4.53 5.57
N SER A 318 -15.75 -5.46 4.96
CA SER A 318 -15.22 -6.65 5.63
C SER A 318 -14.48 -6.34 6.92
N ALA A 319 -13.64 -5.30 6.95
CA ALA A 319 -12.90 -4.88 8.13
C ALA A 319 -13.83 -4.55 9.31
N GLU A 320 -14.92 -3.80 9.05
CA GLU A 320 -15.90 -3.42 10.09
C GLU A 320 -16.71 -4.62 10.58
N ARG A 321 -17.18 -5.47 9.67
CA ARG A 321 -17.97 -6.66 10.02
C ARG A 321 -17.13 -7.66 10.82
N VAL A 322 -15.91 -7.93 10.38
CA VAL A 322 -15.01 -8.86 11.06
C VAL A 322 -14.53 -8.30 12.41
N ARG A 323 -14.31 -6.97 12.53
CA ARG A 323 -13.99 -6.35 13.82
C ARG A 323 -15.02 -6.68 14.90
N ALA A 324 -16.29 -6.77 14.54
CA ALA A 324 -17.35 -7.12 15.48
C ALA A 324 -17.23 -8.55 16.06
N GLU A 325 -16.51 -9.45 15.39
CA GLU A 325 -16.21 -10.80 15.88
C GLU A 325 -15.15 -10.78 17.00
N PHE A 326 -14.43 -9.66 17.20
CA PHE A 326 -13.33 -9.47 18.16
C PHE A 326 -13.66 -8.37 19.18
N PRO A 327 -14.58 -8.62 20.13
CA PRO A 327 -15.09 -7.61 21.07
C PRO A 327 -14.03 -7.01 21.99
N GLN A 328 -12.87 -7.65 22.15
CA GLN A 328 -11.73 -7.12 22.91
C GLN A 328 -11.10 -5.87 22.27
N PHE A 329 -11.40 -5.58 21.00
CA PHE A 329 -10.98 -4.35 20.31
C PHE A 329 -11.99 -3.20 20.45
N ASP A 330 -13.09 -3.40 21.15
CA ASP A 330 -14.05 -2.33 21.49
C ASP A 330 -13.50 -1.50 22.66
N ALA A 331 -13.15 -0.23 22.35
CA ALA A 331 -12.53 0.65 23.34
C ALA A 331 -13.41 0.87 24.59
N ALA A 332 -14.72 1.09 24.40
CA ALA A 332 -15.65 1.35 25.51
C ALA A 332 -15.79 0.11 26.42
N LYS A 333 -15.89 -1.08 25.86
CA LYS A 333 -15.93 -2.34 26.63
C LYS A 333 -14.63 -2.59 27.37
N THR A 334 -13.48 -2.36 26.72
CA THR A 334 -12.16 -2.54 27.33
C THR A 334 -11.95 -1.59 28.49
N LEU A 335 -12.35 -0.33 28.37
CA LEU A 335 -12.18 0.68 29.41
C LEU A 335 -13.15 0.50 30.58
N ALA A 336 -14.29 -0.16 30.39
CA ALA A 336 -15.17 -0.57 31.48
C ALA A 336 -14.56 -1.67 32.38
N GLY A 337 -13.49 -2.34 31.96
CA GLY A 337 -12.71 -3.33 32.71
C GLY A 337 -11.27 -2.87 32.94
N ASP A 338 -10.43 -3.79 33.40
CA ASP A 338 -9.02 -3.53 33.72
C ASP A 338 -8.03 -3.91 32.60
N GLY A 339 -8.53 -4.40 31.45
CA GLY A 339 -7.71 -4.85 30.34
C GLY A 339 -6.96 -3.71 29.61
N PRO A 340 -5.86 -4.00 28.91
CA PRO A 340 -5.16 -3.01 28.10
C PRO A 340 -6.03 -2.62 26.88
N LEU A 341 -5.95 -1.36 26.47
CA LEU A 341 -6.55 -0.94 25.19
C LEU A 341 -5.79 -1.63 24.04
N LEU A 342 -6.51 -2.33 23.17
CA LEU A 342 -5.91 -2.91 21.96
C LEU A 342 -5.96 -1.90 20.81
N PHE A 343 -4.84 -1.77 20.12
CA PHE A 343 -4.75 -1.05 18.86
C PHE A 343 -5.21 -1.96 17.72
N THR A 344 -5.74 -1.39 16.63
CA THR A 344 -6.08 -2.12 15.41
C THR A 344 -4.91 -2.05 14.41
N GLY A 345 -4.99 -2.85 13.35
CA GLY A 345 -3.97 -2.89 12.30
C GLY A 345 -4.38 -2.16 11.03
N GLU A 346 -3.89 -2.66 9.91
CA GLU A 346 -4.21 -2.13 8.58
C GLU A 346 -5.66 -2.51 8.20
N SER A 347 -6.53 -1.53 8.17
CA SER A 347 -7.95 -1.71 7.86
C SER A 347 -8.60 -0.38 7.50
N ILE A 348 -9.59 -0.41 6.62
CA ILE A 348 -10.39 0.75 6.27
C ILE A 348 -11.83 0.51 6.72
N HIS A 349 -12.35 1.44 7.48
CA HIS A 349 -13.68 1.38 8.08
C HIS A 349 -14.59 2.49 7.57
N PRO A 350 -15.92 2.27 7.50
CA PRO A 350 -16.87 3.28 7.03
C PRO A 350 -16.81 4.58 7.85
N TRP A 351 -16.62 4.51 9.17
CA TRP A 351 -16.52 5.69 10.04
C TRP A 351 -15.32 6.60 9.71
N MET A 352 -14.27 6.10 9.06
CA MET A 352 -13.12 6.92 8.63
C MET A 352 -13.55 7.99 7.62
N PHE A 353 -14.55 7.67 6.77
CA PHE A 353 -15.12 8.61 5.82
C PHE A 353 -16.01 9.68 6.49
N ASP A 354 -16.47 9.45 7.71
CA ASP A 354 -17.18 10.46 8.50
C ASP A 354 -16.21 11.35 9.30
N CYS A 355 -15.08 10.78 9.72
CA CYS A 355 -14.09 11.45 10.56
C CYS A 355 -13.12 12.33 9.75
N ASP A 356 -12.59 11.83 8.62
CA ASP A 356 -11.61 12.56 7.79
C ASP A 356 -12.32 13.51 6.82
N PRO A 357 -12.13 14.85 6.94
CA PRO A 357 -12.69 15.81 5.99
C PRO A 357 -12.27 15.57 4.54
N ALA A 358 -11.11 14.92 4.31
CA ALA A 358 -10.64 14.60 2.97
C ALA A 358 -11.39 13.41 2.35
N LEU A 359 -11.86 12.48 3.15
CA LEU A 359 -12.62 11.31 2.71
C LEU A 359 -14.13 11.54 2.67
N ARG A 360 -14.66 12.45 3.49
CA ARG A 360 -16.10 12.69 3.62
C ARG A 360 -16.82 12.89 2.27
N PRO A 361 -16.29 13.65 1.30
CA PRO A 361 -16.93 13.80 -0.01
C PRO A 361 -16.95 12.52 -0.85
N LEU A 362 -16.18 11.49 -0.47
CA LEU A 362 -16.01 10.24 -1.20
C LEU A 362 -16.76 9.07 -0.53
N ARG A 363 -17.52 9.33 0.53
CA ARG A 363 -18.24 8.32 1.31
C ARG A 363 -19.15 7.45 0.44
N GLU A 364 -19.99 8.07 -0.35
CA GLU A 364 -20.97 7.35 -1.19
C GLU A 364 -20.25 6.52 -2.30
N THR A 365 -19.14 7.04 -2.84
CA THR A 365 -18.30 6.30 -3.78
C THR A 365 -17.71 5.05 -3.12
N ALA A 366 -17.23 5.15 -1.88
CA ALA A 366 -16.69 4.03 -1.13
C ALA A 366 -17.76 2.97 -0.80
N GLU A 367 -18.98 3.38 -0.47
CA GLU A 367 -20.13 2.47 -0.26
C GLU A 367 -20.43 1.67 -1.53
N LEU A 368 -20.42 2.32 -2.70
CA LEU A 368 -20.67 1.64 -3.97
C LEU A 368 -19.54 0.66 -4.33
N LEU A 369 -18.30 0.98 -4.02
CA LEU A 369 -17.16 0.06 -4.21
C LEU A 369 -17.26 -1.14 -3.27
N ALA A 370 -17.61 -0.92 -1.99
CA ALA A 370 -17.79 -1.99 -1.01
C ALA A 370 -18.93 -2.95 -1.38
N ALA A 371 -20.03 -2.42 -1.97
CA ALA A 371 -21.18 -3.19 -2.42
C ALA A 371 -20.98 -3.87 -3.80
N ARG A 372 -19.87 -3.61 -4.48
CA ARG A 372 -19.64 -4.11 -5.85
C ARG A 372 -19.44 -5.63 -5.87
N THR A 373 -20.08 -6.33 -6.83
CA THR A 373 -20.08 -7.80 -6.96
C THR A 373 -19.53 -8.32 -8.30
N ASP A 374 -19.15 -7.44 -9.23
CA ASP A 374 -18.70 -7.80 -10.57
C ASP A 374 -17.16 -7.70 -10.72
N TRP A 375 -16.42 -8.12 -9.69
CA TRP A 375 -14.98 -8.12 -9.71
C TRP A 375 -14.42 -9.25 -10.60
N THR A 376 -13.53 -8.89 -11.54
CA THR A 376 -12.81 -9.87 -12.36
C THR A 376 -11.82 -10.67 -11.50
N PRO A 377 -11.58 -11.97 -11.80
CA PRO A 377 -10.54 -12.75 -11.14
C PRO A 377 -9.15 -12.10 -11.25
N LEU A 378 -8.40 -12.10 -10.16
CA LEU A 378 -7.06 -11.52 -10.12
C LEU A 378 -5.96 -12.55 -10.40
N TYR A 379 -6.20 -13.83 -10.14
CA TYR A 379 -5.17 -14.85 -10.23
C TYR A 379 -5.64 -16.08 -11.00
N ASP A 380 -4.80 -16.55 -11.92
CA ASP A 380 -4.97 -17.83 -12.62
C ASP A 380 -4.10 -18.90 -11.95
N SER A 381 -4.70 -19.71 -11.10
CA SER A 381 -4.01 -20.76 -10.34
C SER A 381 -3.35 -21.83 -11.25
N ALA A 382 -3.92 -22.10 -12.43
CA ALA A 382 -3.36 -23.06 -13.38
C ALA A 382 -2.06 -22.50 -14.01
N ARG A 383 -2.06 -21.22 -14.40
CA ARG A 383 -0.85 -20.56 -14.91
C ARG A 383 0.22 -20.44 -13.83
N LEU A 384 -0.15 -20.11 -12.59
CA LEU A 384 0.79 -20.07 -11.45
C LEU A 384 1.41 -21.45 -11.16
N ALA A 385 0.61 -22.51 -11.20
CA ALA A 385 1.10 -23.89 -11.06
C ALA A 385 2.01 -24.35 -12.23
N ALA A 386 1.90 -23.72 -13.38
CA ALA A 386 2.74 -23.94 -14.55
C ALA A 386 3.89 -22.93 -14.69
N ASN A 387 4.11 -22.03 -13.72
CA ASN A 387 5.09 -20.96 -13.80
C ASN A 387 6.49 -21.44 -14.16
N GLU A 388 7.18 -20.70 -15.01
CA GLU A 388 8.59 -20.93 -15.40
C GLU A 388 9.49 -19.72 -15.12
N VAL A 389 8.92 -18.60 -14.71
CA VAL A 389 9.66 -17.41 -14.32
C VAL A 389 10.37 -17.69 -12.99
N PRO A 390 11.67 -17.40 -12.83
CA PRO A 390 12.34 -17.43 -11.55
C PRO A 390 11.69 -16.45 -10.57
N VAL A 391 11.18 -16.95 -9.43
CA VAL A 391 10.49 -16.13 -8.42
C VAL A 391 11.10 -16.34 -7.05
N ALA A 392 11.36 -15.23 -6.35
CA ALA A 392 11.77 -15.25 -4.95
C ALA A 392 10.92 -14.30 -4.11
N ALA A 393 10.56 -14.72 -2.90
CA ALA A 393 9.76 -13.92 -1.99
C ALA A 393 10.34 -13.90 -0.57
N ALA A 394 10.42 -12.72 0.04
CA ALA A 394 10.57 -12.56 1.47
C ALA A 394 9.18 -12.58 2.13
N VAL A 395 9.02 -13.49 3.09
CA VAL A 395 7.83 -13.62 3.92
C VAL A 395 8.24 -13.31 5.35
N TYR A 396 7.66 -12.25 5.92
CA TYR A 396 7.98 -11.84 7.27
C TYR A 396 7.09 -12.59 8.25
N HIS A 397 7.73 -13.28 9.22
CA HIS A 397 7.07 -14.25 10.10
C HIS A 397 5.88 -13.67 10.86
N ASP A 398 6.05 -12.48 11.43
CA ASP A 398 5.04 -11.80 12.22
C ASP A 398 4.40 -10.60 11.50
N ASP A 399 4.36 -10.63 10.16
CA ASP A 399 3.75 -9.60 9.35
C ASP A 399 2.26 -9.43 9.72
N MET A 400 1.87 -8.25 10.19
CA MET A 400 0.50 -7.98 10.61
C MET A 400 -0.38 -7.43 9.48
N TYR A 401 0.17 -7.21 8.29
CA TYR A 401 -0.58 -6.74 7.12
C TYR A 401 -0.83 -7.87 6.13
N VAL A 402 0.20 -8.65 5.81
CA VAL A 402 0.08 -9.78 4.87
C VAL A 402 0.36 -11.09 5.61
N ASP A 403 -0.71 -11.85 5.83
CA ASP A 403 -0.68 -13.06 6.64
C ASP A 403 0.32 -14.10 6.13
N THR A 404 1.19 -14.59 7.02
CA THR A 404 2.23 -15.57 6.71
C THR A 404 1.66 -16.90 6.23
N ALA A 405 0.53 -17.38 6.78
CA ALA A 405 -0.06 -18.65 6.38
C ALA A 405 -0.63 -18.57 4.95
N HIS A 406 -1.32 -17.47 4.61
CA HIS A 406 -1.77 -17.19 3.25
C HIS A 406 -0.59 -17.04 2.29
N SER A 407 0.45 -16.31 2.69
CA SER A 407 1.67 -16.14 1.89
C SER A 407 2.35 -17.46 1.56
N LEU A 408 2.47 -18.37 2.55
CA LEU A 408 3.07 -19.69 2.34
C LEU A 408 2.16 -20.63 1.54
N ALA A 409 0.84 -20.46 1.61
CA ALA A 409 -0.09 -21.20 0.75
C ALA A 409 0.10 -20.80 -0.71
N THR A 410 0.16 -19.52 -1.01
CA THR A 410 0.45 -18.99 -2.34
C THR A 410 1.83 -19.40 -2.84
N ALA A 411 2.85 -19.36 -1.97
CA ALA A 411 4.20 -19.79 -2.34
C ALA A 411 4.23 -21.26 -2.80
N ARG A 412 3.43 -22.14 -2.19
CA ARG A 412 3.30 -23.53 -2.61
C ARG A 412 2.53 -23.71 -3.92
N ALA A 413 1.60 -22.80 -4.22
CA ALA A 413 0.80 -22.84 -5.45
C ALA A 413 1.57 -22.34 -6.68
N VAL A 414 2.57 -21.48 -6.51
CA VAL A 414 3.40 -20.96 -7.60
C VAL A 414 4.60 -21.85 -7.82
N ARG A 415 4.65 -22.55 -8.99
CA ARG A 415 5.78 -23.42 -9.31
C ARG A 415 7.11 -22.68 -9.31
N GLY A 416 8.10 -23.21 -8.62
CA GLY A 416 9.47 -22.66 -8.60
C GLY A 416 9.65 -21.43 -7.73
N LEU A 417 8.62 -20.94 -7.03
CA LEU A 417 8.76 -19.84 -6.11
C LEU A 417 9.61 -20.27 -4.90
N ARG A 418 10.64 -19.49 -4.61
CA ARG A 418 11.54 -19.69 -3.45
C ARG A 418 11.23 -18.67 -2.38
N THR A 419 10.97 -19.14 -1.16
CA THR A 419 10.68 -18.28 -0.02
C THR A 419 11.89 -18.13 0.89
N TRP A 420 12.08 -16.91 1.37
CA TRP A 420 12.86 -16.61 2.54
C TRP A 420 11.93 -16.15 3.66
N VAL A 421 11.63 -17.07 4.60
CA VAL A 421 10.86 -16.72 5.80
C VAL A 421 11.82 -16.21 6.85
N THR A 422 11.54 -15.03 7.41
CA THR A 422 12.41 -14.38 8.39
C THR A 422 11.63 -13.59 9.42
N ASP A 423 12.11 -13.56 10.65
CA ASP A 423 11.64 -12.72 11.77
C ASP A 423 12.56 -11.52 12.05
N GLU A 424 13.60 -11.34 11.21
CA GLU A 424 14.53 -10.21 11.35
C GLU A 424 13.91 -8.86 11.00
N PHE A 425 12.79 -8.86 10.27
CA PHE A 425 12.13 -7.68 9.78
C PHE A 425 10.62 -7.74 10.02
N GLU A 426 10.02 -6.58 10.11
CA GLU A 426 8.59 -6.38 9.96
C GLU A 426 8.21 -6.24 8.47
N HIS A 427 6.98 -5.85 8.18
CA HIS A 427 6.47 -5.68 6.81
C HIS A 427 7.35 -4.81 5.89
N ASP A 428 8.09 -3.88 6.47
CA ASP A 428 8.93 -2.93 5.75
C ASP A 428 10.36 -3.43 5.47
N GLY A 429 10.62 -4.73 5.50
CA GLY A 429 11.95 -5.32 5.43
C GLY A 429 12.80 -4.88 4.23
N VAL A 430 12.21 -4.68 3.04
CA VAL A 430 12.97 -4.17 1.89
C VAL A 430 13.52 -2.75 2.14
N ARG A 431 12.83 -1.95 2.95
CA ARG A 431 13.27 -0.63 3.37
C ARG A 431 14.27 -0.73 4.53
N ALA A 432 13.91 -1.46 5.59
CA ALA A 432 14.70 -1.58 6.80
C ALA A 432 16.01 -2.38 6.58
N GLY A 433 15.95 -3.48 5.87
CA GLY A 433 17.10 -4.32 5.54
C GLY A 433 17.88 -3.86 4.30
N GLY A 434 17.32 -2.93 3.52
CA GLY A 434 17.95 -2.28 2.39
C GLY A 434 18.59 -3.25 1.38
N PRO A 435 19.89 -3.09 1.09
CA PRO A 435 20.60 -3.93 0.11
C PRO A 435 20.55 -5.42 0.41
N ARG A 436 20.58 -5.82 1.69
CA ARG A 436 20.66 -7.22 2.13
C ARG A 436 19.42 -8.03 1.70
N VAL A 437 18.24 -7.43 1.81
CA VAL A 437 17.00 -8.12 1.44
C VAL A 437 16.97 -8.36 -0.06
N LEU A 438 17.29 -7.34 -0.87
CA LEU A 438 17.31 -7.49 -2.32
C LEU A 438 18.42 -8.45 -2.79
N ASP A 439 19.62 -8.41 -2.18
CA ASP A 439 20.71 -9.36 -2.47
C ASP A 439 20.25 -10.80 -2.28
N ARG A 440 19.64 -11.09 -1.13
CA ARG A 440 19.15 -12.44 -0.82
C ARG A 440 18.11 -12.93 -1.82
N LEU A 441 17.16 -12.06 -2.18
CA LEU A 441 16.10 -12.42 -3.11
C LEU A 441 16.63 -12.60 -4.55
N LEU A 442 17.55 -11.75 -5.01
CA LEU A 442 18.17 -11.93 -6.32
C LEU A 442 19.01 -13.21 -6.39
N ALA A 443 19.75 -13.56 -5.32
CA ALA A 443 20.50 -14.80 -5.25
C ALA A 443 19.54 -16.02 -5.33
N LEU A 444 18.39 -15.96 -4.66
CA LEU A 444 17.36 -16.99 -4.74
C LEU A 444 16.82 -17.16 -6.16
N THR A 445 16.61 -16.07 -6.92
CA THR A 445 16.14 -16.19 -8.31
C THR A 445 17.18 -16.79 -9.26
N ARG A 446 18.48 -16.86 -8.86
CA ARG A 446 19.60 -17.32 -9.68
C ARG A 446 20.18 -18.67 -9.28
N ASP A 447 19.57 -19.35 -8.30
CA ASP A 447 20.14 -20.56 -7.70
C ASP A 447 21.52 -20.39 -7.01
N GLU A 448 21.83 -19.17 -6.57
CA GLU A 448 23.11 -18.81 -5.95
C GLU A 448 23.04 -18.72 -4.41
N ALA A 449 21.92 -19.17 -3.79
CA ALA A 449 21.62 -18.99 -2.36
C ALA A 449 21.59 -20.30 -1.57
#